data_c1c4ee00f35417697556568af854553f
#
_entry.id   c1c4ee00f35417697556568af854553f
#
_cell.length_a   1.000
_cell.length_b   1.000
_cell.length_c   1.000
_cell.angle_alpha   90.00
_cell.angle_beta   90.00
_cell.angle_gamma   90.00
#
_symmetry.space_group_name_H-M   'P 1'
#
loop_
_entity.id
_entity.type
_entity.pdbx_description
1 polymer ?
#
loop_
_entity_poly.entity_id
_entity_poly.type
_entity_poly.pdbx_seq_one_letter_code
_entity_poly.pdbx_strand_id
1 'polypeptide(L)'
;VIARGWRRGATIGAMLALAGCGASDSAGPASPQEQQALIENARTTSPTLQPGEKLKVTVFGEDRLSGDYEIDPAGDLSLPLAGTVRAAGLDKRQLEQRLAAKFRGEYLRDPKVTVDVADFRPFYIMGEIAKPGEYPFKGGLDVLSAIALAGGSTYRASKSTVLIKHASESRFKEYPLSPEIPVLPGDLLRLPERYF
;
A
#
# COMPACT_ATOMS: atom_id res chain seq x y z
N VAL A 1 -36.16 34.56 63.24
CA VAL A 1 -35.08 35.52 62.99
C VAL A 1 -34.52 35.20 61.63
N ILE A 2 -34.59 36.20 60.78
CA ILE A 2 -34.41 36.26 59.35
C ILE A 2 -32.91 36.40 59.02
N ALA A 3 -32.43 35.66 57.99
CA ALA A 3 -31.20 36.08 57.27
C ALA A 3 -31.32 35.73 55.79
N ARG A 4 -31.32 36.78 54.99
CA ARG A 4 -31.32 36.81 53.53
C ARG A 4 -29.95 36.46 52.97
N GLY A 5 -29.85 35.48 52.12
CA GLY A 5 -28.65 35.14 51.29
C GLY A 5 -28.77 35.71 49.90
N TRP A 6 -27.78 36.48 49.52
CA TRP A 6 -27.64 37.20 48.27
C TRP A 6 -27.04 36.32 47.18
N ARG A 7 -27.79 36.07 46.11
CA ARG A 7 -27.33 35.32 44.92
C ARG A 7 -26.57 36.28 43.99
N ARG A 8 -25.27 36.08 43.82
CA ARG A 8 -24.47 36.69 42.77
C ARG A 8 -24.47 35.76 41.58
N GLY A 9 -25.06 36.21 40.46
CA GLY A 9 -24.97 35.52 39.15
C GLY A 9 -23.60 35.70 38.57
N ALA A 10 -22.94 34.66 38.17
CA ALA A 10 -21.77 34.64 37.37
C ALA A 10 -22.18 34.20 35.94
N THR A 11 -22.18 35.13 35.01
CA THR A 11 -22.34 34.89 33.58
C THR A 11 -21.04 34.35 33.03
N ILE A 12 -21.02 33.07 32.69
CA ILE A 12 -19.91 32.41 31.97
C ILE A 12 -20.13 32.65 30.48
N GLY A 13 -19.34 33.57 29.91
CA GLY A 13 -19.28 33.77 28.47
C GLY A 13 -18.64 32.57 27.79
N ALA A 14 -19.40 31.82 26.99
CA ALA A 14 -18.89 30.77 26.14
C ALA A 14 -18.18 31.39 24.94
N MET A 15 -16.86 31.33 24.94
CA MET A 15 -16.02 31.73 23.81
C MET A 15 -15.95 30.60 22.82
N LEU A 16 -16.73 30.68 21.74
CA LEU A 16 -16.69 29.73 20.62
C LEU A 16 -15.39 29.97 19.84
N ALA A 17 -14.39 29.13 20.05
CA ALA A 17 -13.20 29.06 19.21
C ALA A 17 -13.57 28.31 17.92
N LEU A 18 -13.76 29.04 16.82
CA LEU A 18 -13.81 28.46 15.47
C LEU A 18 -12.39 27.99 15.11
N ALA A 19 -12.15 26.69 15.32
CA ALA A 19 -10.98 26.01 14.75
C ALA A 19 -11.21 25.85 13.24
N GLY A 20 -10.64 26.77 12.46
CA GLY A 20 -10.58 26.66 11.00
C GLY A 20 -9.70 25.47 10.62
N CYS A 21 -10.30 24.35 10.19
CA CYS A 21 -9.61 23.28 9.48
C CYS A 21 -9.20 23.76 8.08
N GLY A 22 -8.09 24.43 7.98
CA GLY A 22 -7.35 24.56 6.73
C GLY A 22 -6.63 23.23 6.49
N ALA A 23 -7.23 22.34 5.72
CA ALA A 23 -6.52 21.15 5.21
C ALA A 23 -5.52 21.60 4.16
N SER A 24 -4.33 22.00 4.60
CA SER A 24 -3.19 22.16 3.71
C SER A 24 -2.79 20.77 3.26
N ASP A 25 -2.88 20.51 1.97
CA ASP A 25 -2.47 19.26 1.29
C ASP A 25 -0.94 19.18 1.14
N SER A 26 -0.23 19.67 2.16
CA SER A 26 1.22 19.65 2.23
C SER A 26 1.65 18.25 2.66
N ALA A 27 2.31 17.53 1.74
CA ALA A 27 3.05 16.32 2.05
C ALA A 27 4.08 16.66 3.12
N GLY A 28 3.96 16.08 4.31
CA GLY A 28 4.97 16.19 5.35
C GLY A 28 6.14 15.26 5.08
N PRO A 29 7.36 15.59 5.54
CA PRO A 29 8.49 14.68 5.45
C PRO A 29 8.21 13.41 6.25
N ALA A 30 8.51 12.26 5.64
CA ALA A 30 8.48 10.98 6.33
C ALA A 30 9.55 10.99 7.43
N SER A 31 9.18 10.59 8.64
CA SER A 31 10.14 10.51 9.75
C SER A 31 11.24 9.48 9.46
N PRO A 32 12.44 9.61 10.02
CA PRO A 32 13.51 8.62 9.85
C PRO A 32 13.08 7.21 10.25
N GLN A 33 12.21 7.09 11.25
CA GLN A 33 11.66 5.81 11.70
C GLN A 33 10.71 5.20 10.67
N GLU A 34 9.86 6.00 10.02
CA GLU A 34 8.97 5.54 8.95
C GLU A 34 9.77 5.09 7.73
N GLN A 35 10.81 5.83 7.35
CA GLN A 35 11.70 5.44 6.26
C GLN A 35 12.40 4.11 6.55
N GLN A 36 12.92 3.94 7.76
CA GLN A 36 13.59 2.71 8.17
C GLN A 36 12.63 1.52 8.23
N ALA A 37 11.43 1.72 8.75
CA ALA A 37 10.38 0.71 8.76
C ALA A 37 9.95 0.30 7.34
N LEU A 38 9.84 1.25 6.41
CA LEU A 38 9.52 0.97 5.01
C LEU A 38 10.61 0.12 4.36
N ILE A 39 11.88 0.48 4.54
CA ILE A 39 13.04 -0.24 4.00
C ILE A 39 13.10 -1.66 4.58
N GLU A 40 12.95 -1.81 5.89
CA GLU A 40 12.99 -3.11 6.56
C GLU A 40 11.82 -4.00 6.16
N ASN A 41 10.61 -3.44 6.12
CA ASN A 41 9.43 -4.16 5.66
C ASN A 41 9.56 -4.64 4.21
N ALA A 42 10.10 -3.81 3.32
CA ALA A 42 10.31 -4.21 1.93
C ALA A 42 11.37 -5.32 1.77
N ARG A 43 12.33 -5.42 2.71
CA ARG A 43 13.37 -6.44 2.70
C ARG A 43 12.93 -7.76 3.34
N THR A 44 12.14 -7.69 4.40
CA THR A 44 11.84 -8.85 5.26
C THR A 44 10.44 -9.42 5.06
N THR A 45 9.49 -8.59 4.64
CA THR A 45 8.09 -8.99 4.52
C THR A 45 7.75 -9.23 3.06
N SER A 46 7.25 -10.42 2.75
CA SER A 46 6.55 -10.63 1.47
C SER A 46 5.38 -9.64 1.42
N PRO A 47 5.24 -8.89 0.33
CA PRO A 47 4.13 -7.95 0.22
C PRO A 47 2.81 -8.67 0.45
N THR A 48 1.91 -8.03 1.18
CA THR A 48 0.55 -8.54 1.38
C THR A 48 -0.21 -8.49 0.07
N LEU A 49 -0.91 -9.57 -0.21
CA LEU A 49 -1.73 -9.71 -1.41
C LEU A 49 -2.86 -8.67 -1.43
N GLN A 50 -3.13 -8.12 -2.60
CA GLN A 50 -4.08 -7.04 -2.79
C GLN A 50 -5.06 -7.33 -3.94
N PRO A 51 -6.26 -6.73 -3.95
CA PRO A 51 -7.18 -6.85 -5.08
C PRO A 51 -6.53 -6.44 -6.42
N GLY A 52 -6.83 -7.18 -7.49
CA GLY A 52 -6.30 -6.96 -8.84
C GLY A 52 -4.95 -7.62 -9.12
N GLU A 53 -4.35 -8.32 -8.15
CA GLU A 53 -3.14 -9.11 -8.38
C GLU A 53 -3.50 -10.48 -8.97
N LYS A 54 -2.67 -10.95 -9.91
CA LYS A 54 -2.79 -12.28 -10.50
C LYS A 54 -1.87 -13.25 -9.80
N LEU A 55 -2.44 -14.33 -9.33
CA LEU A 55 -1.77 -15.39 -8.61
C LEU A 55 -1.73 -16.66 -9.44
N LYS A 56 -0.57 -17.29 -9.53
CA LYS A 56 -0.44 -18.64 -10.02
C LYS A 56 -0.51 -19.59 -8.83
N VAL A 57 -1.61 -20.33 -8.74
CA VAL A 57 -1.81 -21.36 -7.73
C VAL A 57 -1.46 -22.71 -8.34
N THR A 58 -0.57 -23.44 -7.69
CA THR A 58 -0.18 -24.81 -8.07
C THR A 58 -0.53 -25.77 -6.95
N VAL A 59 -1.38 -26.74 -7.24
CA VAL A 59 -1.74 -27.82 -6.32
C VAL A 59 -1.07 -29.09 -6.81
N PHE A 60 -0.11 -29.60 -6.05
CA PHE A 60 0.69 -30.75 -6.46
C PHE A 60 -0.17 -32.01 -6.70
N GLY A 61 -0.05 -32.58 -7.90
CA GLY A 61 -0.81 -33.77 -8.30
C GLY A 61 -2.24 -33.47 -8.79
N GLU A 62 -2.64 -32.19 -8.84
CA GLU A 62 -4.00 -31.79 -9.21
C GLU A 62 -3.99 -30.65 -10.24
N ASP A 63 -3.76 -30.99 -11.51
CA ASP A 63 -3.68 -30.02 -12.60
C ASP A 63 -4.99 -29.22 -12.78
N ARG A 64 -6.13 -29.84 -12.47
CA ARG A 64 -7.45 -29.20 -12.58
C ARG A 64 -7.69 -28.07 -11.55
N LEU A 65 -6.93 -28.08 -10.46
CA LEU A 65 -6.98 -27.07 -9.39
C LEU A 65 -5.85 -26.05 -9.52
N SER A 66 -4.87 -26.35 -10.38
CA SER A 66 -3.75 -25.46 -10.67
C SER A 66 -4.13 -24.50 -11.79
N GLY A 67 -3.71 -23.24 -11.68
CA GLY A 67 -4.01 -22.21 -12.69
C GLY A 67 -3.71 -20.81 -12.24
N ASP A 68 -4.02 -19.88 -13.12
CA ASP A 68 -3.90 -18.43 -12.84
C ASP A 68 -5.25 -17.92 -12.35
N TYR A 69 -5.23 -17.23 -11.22
CA TYR A 69 -6.41 -16.68 -10.56
C TYR A 69 -6.17 -15.21 -10.23
N GLU A 70 -7.20 -14.40 -10.32
CA GLU A 70 -7.13 -12.98 -9.98
C GLU A 70 -7.90 -12.72 -8.68
N ILE A 71 -7.31 -11.87 -7.81
CA ILE A 71 -7.98 -11.41 -6.60
C ILE A 71 -9.00 -10.35 -7.00
N ASP A 72 -10.26 -10.60 -6.70
CA ASP A 72 -11.36 -9.73 -7.04
C ASP A 72 -11.31 -8.39 -6.25
N PRO A 73 -12.12 -7.38 -6.63
CA PRO A 73 -12.18 -6.11 -5.91
C PRO A 73 -12.64 -6.23 -4.44
N ALA A 74 -13.34 -7.32 -4.09
CA ALA A 74 -13.69 -7.60 -2.70
C ALA A 74 -12.49 -8.15 -1.91
N GLY A 75 -11.44 -8.59 -2.59
CA GLY A 75 -10.25 -9.18 -2.01
C GLY A 75 -10.30 -10.69 -1.87
N ASP A 76 -11.17 -11.31 -2.63
CA ASP A 76 -11.41 -12.74 -2.58
C ASP A 76 -10.82 -13.44 -3.82
N LEU A 77 -10.46 -14.70 -3.66
CA LEU A 77 -9.97 -15.58 -4.71
C LEU A 77 -10.96 -16.71 -4.93
N SER A 78 -11.45 -16.87 -6.15
CA SER A 78 -12.39 -17.93 -6.51
C SER A 78 -11.65 -19.10 -7.16
N LEU A 79 -11.69 -20.26 -6.50
CA LEU A 79 -11.04 -21.48 -6.99
C LEU A 79 -12.05 -22.60 -7.19
N PRO A 80 -11.83 -23.48 -8.18
CA PRO A 80 -12.60 -24.71 -8.33
C PRO A 80 -12.55 -25.53 -7.04
N LEU A 81 -13.66 -26.11 -6.64
CA LEU A 81 -13.86 -26.93 -5.46
C LEU A 81 -13.67 -26.18 -4.12
N ALA A 82 -12.66 -25.34 -3.95
CA ALA A 82 -12.45 -24.58 -2.71
C ALA A 82 -13.45 -23.41 -2.54
N GLY A 83 -14.13 -23.01 -3.63
CA GLY A 83 -15.01 -21.85 -3.63
C GLY A 83 -14.24 -20.55 -3.43
N THR A 84 -14.87 -19.63 -2.73
CA THR A 84 -14.31 -18.30 -2.46
C THR A 84 -13.44 -18.30 -1.21
N VAL A 85 -12.22 -17.76 -1.31
CA VAL A 85 -11.24 -17.68 -0.22
C VAL A 85 -10.69 -16.28 -0.12
N ARG A 86 -10.75 -15.67 1.08
CA ARG A 86 -10.17 -14.36 1.34
C ARG A 86 -8.66 -14.40 1.13
N ALA A 87 -8.15 -13.60 0.19
CA ALA A 87 -6.73 -13.50 -0.15
C ALA A 87 -6.13 -12.14 0.24
N ALA A 88 -6.89 -11.06 0.07
CA ALA A 88 -6.40 -9.71 0.37
C ALA A 88 -5.98 -9.55 1.84
N GLY A 89 -4.81 -8.92 2.04
CA GLY A 89 -4.21 -8.69 3.35
C GLY A 89 -3.43 -9.86 3.92
N LEU A 90 -3.42 -11.02 3.23
CA LEU A 90 -2.60 -12.17 3.58
C LEU A 90 -1.24 -12.08 2.87
N ASP A 91 -0.22 -12.69 3.45
CA ASP A 91 1.00 -13.03 2.72
C ASP A 91 0.83 -14.36 1.94
N LYS A 92 1.77 -14.66 1.05
CA LYS A 92 1.76 -15.89 0.23
C LYS A 92 1.59 -17.14 1.08
N ARG A 93 2.35 -17.27 2.16
CA ARG A 93 2.34 -18.46 3.04
C ARG A 93 1.00 -18.62 3.75
N GLN A 94 0.43 -17.52 4.22
CA GLN A 94 -0.89 -17.54 4.86
C GLN A 94 -1.97 -18.00 3.88
N LEU A 95 -1.90 -17.53 2.62
CA LEU A 95 -2.83 -17.98 1.58
C LEU A 95 -2.62 -19.47 1.25
N GLU A 96 -1.38 -19.93 1.09
CA GLU A 96 -1.06 -21.35 0.86
C GLU A 96 -1.63 -22.25 1.96
N GLN A 97 -1.43 -21.86 3.22
CA GLN A 97 -1.98 -22.60 4.37
C GLN A 97 -3.51 -22.62 4.38
N ARG A 98 -4.14 -21.48 4.05
CA ARG A 98 -5.59 -21.36 3.99
C ARG A 98 -6.19 -22.20 2.88
N LEU A 99 -5.57 -22.18 1.70
CA LEU A 99 -5.97 -23.03 0.57
C LEU A 99 -5.77 -24.51 0.88
N ALA A 100 -4.63 -24.89 1.45
CA ALA A 100 -4.37 -26.26 1.86
C ALA A 100 -5.40 -26.77 2.89
N ALA A 101 -5.79 -25.90 3.85
CA ALA A 101 -6.82 -26.25 4.83
C ALA A 101 -8.20 -26.47 4.17
N LYS A 102 -8.55 -25.63 3.18
CA LYS A 102 -9.80 -25.76 2.42
C LYS A 102 -9.87 -27.05 1.61
N PHE A 103 -8.79 -27.40 0.92
CA PHE A 103 -8.75 -28.61 0.11
C PHE A 103 -8.70 -29.88 0.97
N ARG A 104 -8.06 -29.87 2.14
CA ARG A 104 -7.93 -31.02 3.03
C ARG A 104 -9.27 -31.52 3.60
N GLY A 105 -10.26 -30.62 3.75
CA GLY A 105 -11.52 -30.99 4.41
C GLY A 105 -12.41 -31.88 3.56
N GLU A 106 -12.46 -31.69 2.26
CA GLU A 106 -13.47 -32.29 1.38
C GLU A 106 -12.89 -33.03 0.17
N TYR A 107 -11.69 -32.65 -0.31
CA TYR A 107 -11.23 -33.08 -1.63
C TYR A 107 -9.89 -33.85 -1.63
N LEU A 108 -8.94 -33.45 -0.77
CA LEU A 108 -7.58 -34.02 -0.79
C LEU A 108 -7.14 -34.43 0.63
N ARG A 109 -6.35 -35.52 0.70
CA ARG A 109 -5.83 -36.03 2.00
C ARG A 109 -4.65 -35.20 2.51
N ASP A 110 -3.72 -34.80 1.64
CA ASP A 110 -2.53 -34.01 1.97
C ASP A 110 -2.19 -33.03 0.84
N PRO A 111 -2.99 -31.96 0.68
CA PRO A 111 -2.78 -30.98 -0.37
C PRO A 111 -1.51 -30.18 -0.13
N LYS A 112 -0.63 -30.15 -1.13
CA LYS A 112 0.52 -29.26 -1.19
C LYS A 112 0.21 -28.15 -2.17
N VAL A 113 0.04 -26.94 -1.65
CA VAL A 113 -0.33 -25.76 -2.42
C VAL A 113 0.84 -24.78 -2.42
N THR A 114 1.19 -24.29 -3.59
CA THR A 114 2.15 -23.19 -3.78
C THR A 114 1.45 -22.04 -4.47
N VAL A 115 1.67 -20.84 -3.98
CA VAL A 115 1.14 -19.60 -4.54
C VAL A 115 2.29 -18.71 -4.99
N ASP A 116 2.30 -18.31 -6.26
CA ASP A 116 3.22 -17.32 -6.79
C ASP A 116 2.44 -16.14 -7.34
N VAL A 117 2.97 -14.92 -7.14
CA VAL A 117 2.38 -13.72 -7.74
C VAL A 117 2.87 -13.64 -9.17
N ALA A 118 1.96 -13.84 -10.13
CA ALA A 118 2.26 -13.78 -11.56
C ALA A 118 2.41 -12.31 -12.01
N ASP A 119 1.46 -11.47 -11.61
CA ASP A 119 1.48 -10.04 -11.92
C ASP A 119 1.14 -9.24 -10.66
N PHE A 120 2.06 -8.36 -10.28
CA PHE A 120 1.81 -7.36 -9.26
C PHE A 120 1.04 -6.18 -9.84
N ARG A 121 0.36 -5.44 -8.99
CA ARG A 121 -0.22 -4.16 -9.39
C ARG A 121 0.87 -3.21 -9.90
N PRO A 122 0.60 -2.47 -10.98
CA PRO A 122 1.53 -1.48 -11.48
C PRO A 122 1.71 -0.33 -10.48
N PHE A 123 2.83 0.37 -10.60
CA PHE A 123 3.03 1.65 -9.93
C PHE A 123 2.84 2.80 -10.91
N TYR A 124 2.59 3.98 -10.40
CA TYR A 124 2.36 5.18 -11.19
C TYR A 124 3.43 6.21 -10.88
N ILE A 125 3.89 6.91 -11.90
CA ILE A 125 4.87 7.98 -11.74
C ILE A 125 4.42 9.23 -12.51
N MET A 126 4.51 10.39 -11.84
CA MET A 126 4.08 11.68 -12.37
C MET A 126 5.00 12.82 -11.92
N GLY A 127 4.73 14.04 -12.39
CA GLY A 127 5.50 15.24 -12.08
C GLY A 127 6.63 15.47 -13.06
N GLU A 128 7.77 15.94 -12.56
CA GLU A 128 8.92 16.32 -13.36
C GLU A 128 9.73 15.09 -13.84
N ILE A 129 9.08 14.27 -14.67
CA ILE A 129 9.59 13.03 -15.25
C ILE A 129 9.44 13.06 -16.77
N ALA A 130 10.33 12.39 -17.50
CA ALA A 130 10.31 12.41 -18.97
C ALA A 130 9.07 11.74 -19.55
N LYS A 131 8.63 10.62 -18.96
CA LYS A 131 7.46 9.86 -19.40
C LYS A 131 6.59 9.53 -18.19
N PRO A 132 5.68 10.42 -17.78
CA PRO A 132 4.72 10.10 -16.73
C PRO A 132 3.74 9.03 -17.22
N GLY A 133 3.32 8.14 -16.30
CA GLY A 133 2.40 7.05 -16.64
C GLY A 133 2.43 5.90 -15.66
N GLU A 134 1.84 4.79 -16.11
CA GLU A 134 1.78 3.52 -15.42
C GLU A 134 2.93 2.62 -15.82
N TYR A 135 3.54 1.94 -14.87
CA TYR A 135 4.67 1.05 -15.09
C TYR A 135 4.49 -0.28 -14.35
N PRO A 136 4.91 -1.40 -14.98
CA PRO A 136 4.84 -2.70 -14.33
C PRO A 136 5.80 -2.75 -13.14
N PHE A 137 5.31 -3.21 -12.00
CA PHE A 137 6.13 -3.42 -10.82
C PHE A 137 6.96 -4.71 -10.95
N LYS A 138 8.20 -4.64 -10.46
CA LYS A 138 9.08 -5.80 -10.29
C LYS A 138 9.65 -5.80 -8.89
N GLY A 139 9.77 -6.97 -8.29
CA GLY A 139 10.38 -7.10 -6.96
C GLY A 139 11.78 -6.47 -6.88
N GLY A 140 12.05 -5.76 -5.79
CA GLY A 140 13.32 -5.06 -5.59
C GLY A 140 13.45 -3.71 -6.31
N LEU A 141 12.33 -3.16 -6.80
CA LEU A 141 12.33 -1.84 -7.44
C LEU A 141 12.51 -0.74 -6.39
N ASP A 142 13.45 0.16 -6.63
CA ASP A 142 13.68 1.39 -5.86
C ASP A 142 13.27 2.64 -6.65
N VAL A 143 13.21 3.77 -5.95
CA VAL A 143 12.78 5.05 -6.53
C VAL A 143 13.65 5.49 -7.71
N LEU A 144 14.97 5.31 -7.64
CA LEU A 144 15.86 5.73 -8.73
C LEU A 144 15.66 4.85 -9.97
N SER A 145 15.51 3.55 -9.76
CA SER A 145 15.19 2.59 -10.82
C SER A 145 13.83 2.89 -11.46
N ALA A 146 12.81 3.26 -10.66
CA ALA A 146 11.50 3.66 -11.16
C ALA A 146 11.58 4.92 -12.04
N ILE A 147 12.36 5.92 -11.62
CA ILE A 147 12.61 7.14 -12.39
C ILE A 147 13.35 6.80 -13.70
N ALA A 148 14.34 5.92 -13.65
CA ALA A 148 15.07 5.50 -14.85
C ALA A 148 14.17 4.77 -15.86
N LEU A 149 13.26 3.89 -15.39
CA LEU A 149 12.25 3.25 -16.23
C LEU A 149 11.34 4.27 -16.93
N ALA A 150 11.01 5.36 -16.25
CA ALA A 150 10.20 6.45 -16.79
C ALA A 150 10.99 7.43 -17.68
N GLY A 151 12.21 7.08 -18.07
CA GLY A 151 13.05 7.87 -18.98
C GLY A 151 13.85 8.98 -18.29
N GLY A 152 13.91 8.96 -16.96
CA GLY A 152 14.65 9.94 -16.16
C GLY A 152 13.83 11.17 -15.75
N SER A 153 14.43 11.99 -14.91
CA SER A 153 13.84 13.25 -14.45
C SER A 153 14.08 14.39 -15.44
N THR A 154 13.19 15.37 -15.46
CA THR A 154 13.41 16.61 -16.23
C THR A 154 14.45 17.50 -15.54
N TYR A 155 14.92 18.54 -16.25
CA TYR A 155 15.86 19.52 -15.69
C TYR A 155 15.27 20.36 -14.54
N ARG A 156 13.93 20.39 -14.44
CA ARG A 156 13.19 21.12 -13.39
C ARG A 156 12.94 20.30 -12.13
N ALA A 157 13.23 19.00 -12.19
CA ALA A 157 12.97 18.08 -11.09
C ALA A 157 13.79 18.39 -9.84
N SER A 158 13.19 18.12 -8.68
CA SER A 158 13.92 18.04 -7.41
C SER A 158 15.01 16.97 -7.52
N LYS A 159 16.18 17.26 -6.96
CA LYS A 159 17.32 16.32 -6.91
C LYS A 159 17.46 15.65 -5.55
N SER A 160 16.66 16.04 -4.59
CA SER A 160 16.79 15.60 -3.19
C SER A 160 15.57 14.81 -2.70
N THR A 161 14.39 15.05 -3.25
CA THR A 161 13.14 14.52 -2.70
C THR A 161 12.21 13.97 -3.76
N VAL A 162 11.41 13.00 -3.35
CA VAL A 162 10.30 12.40 -4.09
C VAL A 162 9.09 12.30 -3.15
N LEU A 163 7.91 12.51 -3.68
CA LEU A 163 6.66 12.30 -2.97
C LEU A 163 6.11 10.93 -3.33
N ILE A 164 5.86 10.10 -2.32
CA ILE A 164 5.28 8.77 -2.49
C ILE A 164 3.96 8.71 -1.74
N LYS A 165 2.95 8.18 -2.38
CA LYS A 165 1.69 7.79 -1.75
C LYS A 165 1.55 6.29 -1.91
N HIS A 166 1.70 5.55 -0.82
CA HIS A 166 1.46 4.11 -0.82
C HIS A 166 -0.01 3.79 -1.01
N ALA A 167 -0.29 2.64 -1.59
CA ALA A 167 -1.67 2.22 -1.89
C ALA A 167 -2.58 2.17 -0.66
N SER A 168 -2.02 1.92 0.52
CA SER A 168 -2.73 1.93 1.81
C SER A 168 -2.91 3.32 2.42
N GLU A 169 -2.30 4.36 1.85
CA GLU A 169 -2.29 5.71 2.39
C GLU A 169 -3.15 6.67 1.56
N SER A 170 -3.73 7.67 2.22
CA SER A 170 -4.54 8.69 1.57
C SER A 170 -3.74 9.92 1.14
N ARG A 171 -2.53 10.11 1.66
CA ARG A 171 -1.71 11.30 1.46
C ARG A 171 -0.32 10.96 0.96
N PHE A 172 0.27 11.92 0.24
CA PHE A 172 1.69 11.84 -0.11
C PHE A 172 2.56 12.10 1.12
N LYS A 173 3.66 11.37 1.20
CA LYS A 173 4.77 11.64 2.12
C LYS A 173 6.03 11.94 1.32
N GLU A 174 6.87 12.80 1.86
CA GLU A 174 8.13 13.18 1.25
C GLU A 174 9.24 12.25 1.71
N TYR A 175 9.96 11.67 0.76
CA TYR A 175 11.10 10.78 0.97
C TYR A 175 12.34 11.34 0.30
N PRO A 176 13.55 11.00 0.78
CA PRO A 176 14.77 11.31 0.08
C PRO A 176 14.84 10.58 -1.26
N LEU A 177 15.39 11.23 -2.26
CA LEU A 177 15.67 10.61 -3.56
C LEU A 177 16.90 9.71 -3.45
N SER A 178 16.72 8.50 -2.96
CA SER A 178 17.76 7.53 -2.63
C SER A 178 17.43 6.15 -3.18
N PRO A 179 18.43 5.33 -3.58
CA PRO A 179 18.22 3.95 -3.97
C PRO A 179 17.78 3.05 -2.81
N GLU A 180 17.82 3.55 -1.57
CA GLU A 180 17.37 2.80 -0.40
C GLU A 180 15.85 2.79 -0.24
N ILE A 181 15.15 3.77 -0.86
CA ILE A 181 13.71 3.88 -0.76
C ILE A 181 13.04 2.93 -1.74
N PRO A 182 12.36 1.88 -1.27
CA PRO A 182 11.68 0.92 -2.12
C PRO A 182 10.40 1.50 -2.69
N VAL A 183 10.05 1.07 -3.89
CA VAL A 183 8.73 1.25 -4.49
C VAL A 183 7.92 -0.02 -4.24
N LEU A 184 6.66 0.13 -3.87
CA LEU A 184 5.74 -0.99 -3.61
C LEU A 184 4.68 -1.10 -4.72
N PRO A 185 4.04 -2.27 -4.88
CA PRO A 185 2.95 -2.44 -5.83
C PRO A 185 1.78 -1.49 -5.55
N GLY A 186 1.36 -0.75 -6.58
CA GLY A 186 0.28 0.21 -6.48
C GLY A 186 0.66 1.59 -5.92
N ASP A 187 1.95 1.86 -5.75
CA ASP A 187 2.43 3.17 -5.32
C ASP A 187 2.22 4.23 -6.39
N LEU A 188 1.98 5.45 -5.91
CA LEU A 188 1.95 6.65 -6.74
C LEU A 188 3.14 7.53 -6.36
N LEU A 189 4.10 7.63 -7.29
CA LEU A 189 5.29 8.47 -7.16
C LEU A 189 5.03 9.81 -7.84
N ARG A 190 5.43 10.89 -7.19
CA ARG A 190 5.42 12.24 -7.77
C ARG A 190 6.78 12.89 -7.56
N LEU A 191 7.43 13.21 -8.66
CA LEU A 191 8.68 13.97 -8.62
C LEU A 191 8.36 15.47 -8.65
N PRO A 192 8.59 16.20 -7.55
CA PRO A 192 8.26 17.62 -7.49
C PRO A 192 9.22 18.45 -8.30
N GLU A 193 8.78 19.66 -8.66
CA GLU A 193 9.65 20.69 -9.18
C GLU A 193 10.60 21.19 -8.10
N ARG A 194 11.83 21.50 -8.46
CA ARG A 194 12.78 22.15 -7.53
C ARG A 194 12.39 23.60 -7.33
N TYR A 195 12.32 24.02 -6.10
CA TYR A 195 12.26 25.43 -5.72
C TYR A 195 13.70 25.93 -5.53
N PHE A 196 13.98 27.13 -6.06
CA PHE A 196 15.26 27.81 -5.91
C PHE A 196 15.29 28.62 -4.62
#